data_27cdd8c1234ca51d5f6ee6afe6f4cddd
#
_entry.id   27cdd8c1234ca51d5f6ee6afe6f4cddd
#
_cell.length_a   1.000
_cell.length_b   1.000
_cell.length_c   1.000
_cell.angle_alpha   90.00
_cell.angle_beta   90.00
_cell.angle_gamma   90.00
#
_symmetry.space_group_name_H-M   'P 1'
#
loop_
_entity.id
_entity.type
_entity.pdbx_description
1 polymer ?
#
loop_
_entity_poly.entity_id
_entity_poly.type
_entity_poly.pdbx_seq_one_letter_code
_entity_poly.pdbx_strand_id
1 'polypeptide(L)'
;MHTKSVLVSALLSLFIFNNASANFFKNITNLIEGNYESLRYGISVADVDNNGTYEFIVAGFGSENLALSYKDNKLKNIIDDEKFTDKKSFTIGVAACDIDSDGYEEIYFLNTDTYSGEKRYSDRLIDLKNKKFFDIFEQKKNQSDLNFTAGRSVVCVDRKGNGKFGIYVANYGGPTRFYEKFKGRIADKAKEFGLDKITAVSYTHLRAHETTL
;
A
#
# COMPACT_ATOMS: atom_id res chain seq x y z
N MET A 1 -56.89 59.94 -25.78
CA MET A 1 -56.69 58.81 -24.88
C MET A 1 -55.76 57.84 -25.58
N HIS A 2 -54.50 57.79 -25.20
CA HIS A 2 -53.48 56.91 -25.76
C HIS A 2 -53.25 55.76 -24.81
N THR A 3 -53.65 54.54 -25.18
CA THR A 3 -53.29 53.31 -24.48
C THR A 3 -51.94 52.81 -24.94
N LYS A 4 -50.96 52.84 -24.07
CA LYS A 4 -49.66 52.27 -24.31
C LYS A 4 -49.72 50.75 -24.05
N SER A 5 -49.47 49.99 -25.09
CA SER A 5 -49.29 48.55 -25.03
C SER A 5 -47.86 48.27 -24.47
N VAL A 6 -47.75 47.58 -23.33
CA VAL A 6 -46.50 47.13 -22.79
C VAL A 6 -46.28 45.71 -23.28
N LEU A 7 -45.31 45.55 -24.19
CA LEU A 7 -44.78 44.21 -24.58
C LEU A 7 -43.88 43.71 -23.48
N VAL A 8 -44.31 42.70 -22.76
CA VAL A 8 -43.47 41.95 -21.84
C VAL A 8 -42.75 40.87 -22.64
N SER A 9 -41.47 41.10 -22.97
CA SER A 9 -40.59 40.09 -23.53
C SER A 9 -40.15 39.12 -22.43
N ALA A 10 -40.76 37.96 -22.39
CA ALA A 10 -40.26 36.85 -21.55
C ALA A 10 -39.01 36.27 -22.22
N LEU A 11 -37.83 36.62 -21.69
CA LEU A 11 -36.58 35.91 -22.00
C LEU A 11 -36.65 34.52 -21.35
N LEU A 12 -37.01 33.52 -22.14
CA LEU A 12 -36.87 32.12 -21.75
C LEU A 12 -35.37 31.75 -21.85
N SER A 13 -34.63 31.91 -20.76
CA SER A 13 -33.27 31.40 -20.69
C SER A 13 -33.31 29.86 -20.63
N LEU A 14 -33.06 29.26 -21.79
CA LEU A 14 -32.80 27.83 -21.90
C LEU A 14 -31.50 27.53 -21.16
N PHE A 15 -31.58 27.09 -19.91
CA PHE A 15 -30.46 26.44 -19.24
C PHE A 15 -30.25 25.08 -19.91
N ILE A 16 -29.33 25.03 -20.86
CA ILE A 16 -28.79 23.76 -21.35
C ILE A 16 -27.94 23.22 -20.21
N PHE A 17 -28.49 22.32 -19.42
CA PHE A 17 -27.70 21.47 -18.52
C PHE A 17 -26.88 20.53 -19.38
N ASN A 18 -25.68 20.94 -19.74
CA ASN A 18 -24.66 20.00 -20.17
C ASN A 18 -24.37 19.07 -18.99
N ASN A 19 -24.96 17.89 -19.02
CA ASN A 19 -24.51 16.79 -18.19
C ASN A 19 -23.05 16.45 -18.63
N ALA A 20 -22.09 17.18 -18.10
CA ALA A 20 -20.70 16.80 -18.19
C ALA A 20 -20.54 15.57 -17.29
N SER A 21 -20.83 14.38 -17.81
CA SER A 21 -20.36 13.16 -17.19
C SER A 21 -18.85 13.12 -17.44
N ALA A 22 -18.11 13.74 -16.54
CA ALA A 22 -16.67 13.63 -16.52
C ALA A 22 -16.34 12.19 -16.05
N ASN A 23 -16.18 11.28 -16.99
CA ASN A 23 -15.58 9.98 -16.71
C ASN A 23 -14.08 10.19 -16.43
N PHE A 24 -13.77 10.67 -15.20
CA PHE A 24 -12.39 10.85 -14.75
C PHE A 24 -11.64 9.51 -14.64
N PHE A 25 -12.36 8.40 -14.56
CA PHE A 25 -11.77 7.06 -14.44
C PHE A 25 -12.25 6.17 -15.57
N LYS A 26 -11.31 5.44 -16.15
CA LYS A 26 -11.58 4.42 -17.16
C LYS A 26 -11.21 3.05 -16.59
N ASN A 27 -12.11 2.08 -16.71
CA ASN A 27 -11.77 0.70 -16.41
C ASN A 27 -10.79 0.18 -17.47
N ILE A 28 -9.59 -0.22 -17.02
CA ILE A 28 -8.51 -0.75 -17.86
C ILE A 28 -8.13 -2.19 -17.50
N THR A 29 -9.00 -2.92 -16.83
CA THR A 29 -8.78 -4.32 -16.41
C THR A 29 -8.36 -5.21 -17.57
N ASN A 30 -8.87 -4.94 -18.77
CA ASN A 30 -8.49 -5.65 -20.00
C ASN A 30 -7.04 -5.45 -20.44
N LEU A 31 -6.33 -4.48 -19.85
CA LEU A 31 -4.91 -4.25 -20.12
C LEU A 31 -4.00 -5.14 -19.26
N ILE A 32 -4.52 -5.76 -18.19
CA ILE A 32 -3.75 -6.62 -17.30
C ILE A 32 -3.57 -7.97 -17.99
N GLU A 33 -2.32 -8.31 -18.33
CA GLU A 33 -1.98 -9.58 -18.94
C GLU A 33 -2.01 -10.70 -17.87
N GLY A 34 -2.63 -11.84 -18.21
CA GLY A 34 -2.74 -12.96 -17.26
C GLY A 34 -3.63 -12.67 -16.04
N ASN A 35 -4.57 -11.72 -16.16
CA ASN A 35 -5.48 -11.39 -15.08
C ASN A 35 -6.47 -12.54 -14.82
N TYR A 36 -6.19 -13.33 -13.81
CA TYR A 36 -7.06 -14.40 -13.33
C TYR A 36 -7.74 -14.00 -12.02
N GLU A 37 -8.87 -14.61 -11.75
CA GLU A 37 -9.64 -14.35 -10.53
C GLU A 37 -8.83 -14.80 -9.31
N SER A 38 -8.55 -13.87 -8.40
CA SER A 38 -7.79 -14.11 -7.18
C SER A 38 -8.09 -13.03 -6.13
N LEU A 39 -7.88 -13.37 -4.85
CA LEU A 39 -8.02 -12.41 -3.77
C LEU A 39 -6.76 -11.52 -3.69
N ARG A 40 -6.97 -10.20 -3.73
CA ARG A 40 -5.91 -9.20 -3.66
C ARG A 40 -6.37 -8.01 -2.83
N TYR A 41 -5.63 -7.70 -1.76
CA TYR A 41 -6.08 -6.71 -0.78
C TYR A 41 -5.21 -5.46 -0.67
N GLY A 42 -3.95 -5.54 -1.05
CA GLY A 42 -3.00 -4.44 -0.92
C GLY A 42 -2.37 -4.06 -2.26
N ILE A 43 -2.11 -2.77 -2.43
CA ILE A 43 -1.37 -2.24 -3.58
C ILE A 43 -0.42 -1.15 -3.10
N SER A 44 0.77 -1.10 -3.69
CA SER A 44 1.75 -0.03 -3.54
C SER A 44 2.38 0.28 -4.90
N VAL A 45 3.23 1.28 -4.93
CA VAL A 45 3.99 1.67 -6.12
C VAL A 45 5.46 1.78 -5.74
N ALA A 46 6.36 1.15 -6.50
CA ALA A 46 7.80 1.22 -6.32
C ALA A 46 8.54 0.94 -7.64
N ASP A 47 9.77 1.41 -7.76
CA ASP A 47 10.72 1.02 -8.80
C ASP A 47 11.41 -0.29 -8.38
N VAL A 48 10.73 -1.43 -8.61
CA VAL A 48 11.13 -2.72 -8.02
C VAL A 48 12.37 -3.33 -8.64
N ASP A 49 12.74 -2.92 -9.84
CA ASP A 49 13.93 -3.42 -10.55
C ASP A 49 15.02 -2.37 -10.72
N ASN A 50 14.83 -1.18 -10.13
CA ASN A 50 15.74 -0.04 -10.12
C ASN A 50 16.08 0.45 -11.54
N ASN A 51 15.06 0.49 -12.41
CA ASN A 51 15.21 0.93 -13.80
C ASN A 51 14.77 2.38 -14.06
N GLY A 52 14.23 3.07 -13.02
CA GLY A 52 13.72 4.43 -13.07
C GLY A 52 12.25 4.53 -13.46
N THR A 53 11.54 3.40 -13.60
CA THR A 53 10.08 3.35 -13.83
C THR A 53 9.40 2.65 -12.67
N TYR A 54 8.19 3.10 -12.36
CA TYR A 54 7.44 2.56 -11.22
C TYR A 54 6.49 1.45 -11.64
N GLU A 55 6.44 0.39 -10.84
CA GLU A 55 5.51 -0.72 -10.95
C GLU A 55 4.41 -0.65 -9.90
N PHE A 56 3.27 -1.27 -10.22
CA PHE A 56 2.24 -1.56 -9.22
C PHE A 56 2.56 -2.88 -8.53
N ILE A 57 2.80 -2.81 -7.23
CA ILE A 57 3.02 -3.99 -6.39
C ILE A 57 1.67 -4.42 -5.85
N VAL A 58 1.25 -5.64 -6.18
CA VAL A 58 -0.08 -6.15 -5.83
C VAL A 58 0.07 -7.35 -4.90
N ALA A 59 -0.48 -7.23 -3.70
CA ALA A 59 -0.46 -8.29 -2.69
C ALA A 59 -1.34 -9.48 -3.10
N GLY A 60 -0.82 -10.69 -2.98
CA GLY A 60 -1.52 -11.95 -3.28
C GLY A 60 -1.96 -12.66 -2.00
N PHE A 61 -3.26 -12.88 -1.83
CA PHE A 61 -3.80 -13.63 -0.69
C PHE A 61 -4.03 -15.09 -1.09
N GLY A 62 -3.14 -15.99 -0.67
CA GLY A 62 -3.12 -17.38 -1.13
C GLY A 62 -2.73 -17.53 -2.61
N SER A 63 -2.12 -16.51 -3.16
CA SER A 63 -1.58 -16.45 -4.52
C SER A 63 -0.28 -15.64 -4.52
N GLU A 64 0.40 -15.59 -5.66
CA GLU A 64 1.63 -14.81 -5.78
C GLU A 64 1.41 -13.30 -5.66
N ASN A 65 2.37 -12.59 -5.04
CA ASN A 65 2.50 -11.16 -5.18
C ASN A 65 2.95 -10.83 -6.61
N LEU A 66 2.48 -9.70 -7.15
CA LEU A 66 2.81 -9.27 -8.51
C LEU A 66 3.53 -7.92 -8.49
N ALA A 67 4.42 -7.72 -9.45
CA ALA A 67 4.92 -6.41 -9.84
C ALA A 67 4.50 -6.14 -11.29
N LEU A 68 3.51 -5.27 -11.47
CA LEU A 68 2.93 -4.98 -12.77
C LEU A 68 3.56 -3.73 -13.36
N SER A 69 4.34 -3.90 -14.42
CA SER A 69 4.89 -2.82 -15.22
C SER A 69 3.98 -2.47 -16.38
N TYR A 70 3.80 -1.18 -16.65
CA TYR A 70 3.03 -0.71 -17.81
C TYR A 70 3.94 -0.55 -19.01
N LYS A 71 3.80 -1.48 -19.96
CA LYS A 71 4.57 -1.48 -21.19
C LYS A 71 3.71 -1.92 -22.39
N ASP A 72 3.90 -1.29 -23.54
CA ASP A 72 3.18 -1.62 -24.79
C ASP A 72 1.65 -1.62 -24.62
N ASN A 73 1.12 -0.63 -23.89
CA ASN A 73 -0.30 -0.52 -23.54
C ASN A 73 -0.86 -1.72 -22.75
N LYS A 74 -0.02 -2.43 -22.02
CA LYS A 74 -0.40 -3.55 -21.15
C LYS A 74 0.27 -3.43 -19.79
N LEU A 75 -0.38 -4.00 -18.78
CA LEU A 75 0.19 -4.25 -17.47
C LEU A 75 0.63 -5.71 -17.41
N LYS A 76 1.93 -5.93 -17.23
CA LYS A 76 2.53 -7.27 -17.19
C LYS A 76 3.28 -7.49 -15.89
N ASN A 77 3.14 -8.67 -15.31
CA ASN A 77 4.00 -9.07 -14.21
C ASN A 77 5.43 -9.25 -14.73
N ILE A 78 6.39 -8.55 -14.11
CA ILE A 78 7.80 -8.57 -14.53
C ILE A 78 8.70 -9.37 -13.59
N ILE A 79 8.17 -9.89 -12.47
CA ILE A 79 8.94 -10.61 -11.46
C ILE A 79 8.41 -12.02 -11.27
N ASP A 80 9.32 -13.00 -11.34
CA ASP A 80 9.08 -14.43 -11.05
C ASP A 80 10.13 -14.96 -10.05
N ASP A 81 10.55 -14.12 -9.10
CA ASP A 81 11.46 -14.50 -8.01
C ASP A 81 10.65 -14.98 -6.81
N GLU A 82 10.98 -16.16 -6.27
CA GLU A 82 10.23 -16.78 -5.16
C GLU A 82 10.24 -15.95 -3.88
N LYS A 83 11.26 -15.14 -3.63
CA LYS A 83 11.33 -14.25 -2.47
C LYS A 83 10.30 -13.13 -2.57
N PHE A 84 10.09 -12.61 -3.76
CA PHE A 84 9.12 -11.56 -4.03
C PHE A 84 7.70 -12.12 -4.15
N THR A 85 7.50 -13.17 -4.95
CA THR A 85 6.17 -13.71 -5.26
C THR A 85 5.51 -14.35 -4.05
N ASP A 86 6.28 -14.95 -3.15
CA ASP A 86 5.85 -15.51 -1.84
C ASP A 86 4.53 -16.29 -1.91
N LYS A 87 4.41 -17.19 -2.90
CA LYS A 87 3.17 -17.94 -3.24
C LYS A 87 2.52 -18.69 -2.09
N LYS A 88 3.28 -18.99 -1.02
CA LYS A 88 2.82 -19.76 0.14
C LYS A 88 2.25 -18.90 1.25
N SER A 89 2.40 -17.60 1.16
CA SER A 89 1.95 -16.63 2.15
C SER A 89 0.58 -16.04 1.79
N PHE A 90 -0.03 -15.39 2.75
CA PHE A 90 -1.31 -14.71 2.61
C PHE A 90 -1.07 -13.21 2.79
N THR A 91 -0.58 -12.56 1.74
CA THR A 91 -0.26 -11.13 1.82
C THR A 91 -1.53 -10.29 1.74
N ILE A 92 -1.78 -9.48 2.77
CA ILE A 92 -2.96 -8.64 2.89
C ILE A 92 -2.67 -7.16 2.68
N GLY A 93 -1.41 -6.75 2.81
CA GLY A 93 -0.99 -5.37 2.64
C GLY A 93 0.43 -5.27 2.09
N VAL A 94 0.72 -4.17 1.45
CA VAL A 94 2.05 -3.86 0.94
C VAL A 94 2.36 -2.38 1.11
N ALA A 95 3.59 -2.06 1.47
CA ALA A 95 4.13 -0.71 1.48
C ALA A 95 5.54 -0.74 0.91
N ALA A 96 5.94 0.36 0.26
CA ALA A 96 7.27 0.49 -0.31
C ALA A 96 7.88 1.83 0.07
N CYS A 97 9.11 1.83 0.54
CA CYS A 97 9.90 3.02 0.84
C CYS A 97 11.36 2.67 1.12
N ASP A 98 12.23 3.61 0.89
CA ASP A 98 13.66 3.51 1.22
C ASP A 98 13.87 3.58 2.74
N ILE A 99 13.74 2.42 3.42
CA ILE A 99 13.89 2.33 4.88
C ILE A 99 15.35 2.32 5.31
N ASP A 100 16.23 1.93 4.40
CA ASP A 100 17.64 1.81 4.74
C ASP A 100 18.50 2.97 4.25
N SER A 101 17.91 3.90 3.50
CA SER A 101 18.50 5.13 2.97
C SER A 101 19.63 4.85 1.97
N ASP A 102 19.46 3.87 1.11
CA ASP A 102 20.38 3.55 0.03
C ASP A 102 19.94 4.12 -1.33
N GLY A 103 18.72 4.72 -1.40
CA GLY A 103 18.15 5.36 -2.57
C GLY A 103 17.21 4.49 -3.36
N TYR A 104 16.93 3.27 -2.91
CA TYR A 104 15.98 2.33 -3.52
C TYR A 104 14.90 1.97 -2.50
N GLU A 105 13.69 1.63 -2.98
CA GLU A 105 12.60 1.28 -2.08
C GLU A 105 12.65 -0.21 -1.71
N GLU A 106 12.64 -0.50 -0.41
CA GLU A 106 12.30 -1.82 0.10
C GLU A 106 10.80 -2.03 0.12
N ILE A 107 10.38 -3.28 -0.11
CA ILE A 107 8.97 -3.66 -0.19
C ILE A 107 8.60 -4.51 1.01
N TYR A 108 7.71 -3.99 1.84
CA TYR A 108 7.16 -4.71 2.99
C TYR A 108 5.89 -5.44 2.57
N PHE A 109 5.89 -6.77 2.71
CA PHE A 109 4.72 -7.62 2.55
C PHE A 109 4.15 -8.00 3.91
N LEU A 110 2.95 -7.51 4.20
CA LEU A 110 2.20 -7.80 5.41
C LEU A 110 1.43 -9.10 5.23
N ASN A 111 1.90 -10.16 5.85
CA ASN A 111 1.31 -11.49 5.77
C ASN A 111 0.31 -11.73 6.91
N THR A 112 -0.75 -12.51 6.62
CA THR A 112 -1.67 -12.99 7.65
C THR A 112 -2.39 -14.26 7.18
N ASP A 113 -2.39 -15.29 8.02
CA ASP A 113 -3.13 -16.53 7.81
C ASP A 113 -4.16 -16.76 8.92
N THR A 114 -4.39 -15.74 9.75
CA THR A 114 -5.38 -15.73 10.81
C THR A 114 -6.07 -14.38 10.93
N TYR A 115 -7.27 -14.40 11.50
CA TYR A 115 -8.03 -13.16 11.72
C TYR A 115 -7.42 -12.29 12.82
N SER A 116 -6.89 -12.87 13.89
CA SER A 116 -6.39 -12.14 15.05
C SER A 116 -5.33 -12.94 15.80
N GLY A 117 -4.43 -12.26 16.48
CA GLY A 117 -3.42 -12.87 17.32
C GLY A 117 -2.24 -13.44 16.52
N GLU A 118 -1.71 -14.56 16.97
CA GLU A 118 -0.50 -15.17 16.41
C GLU A 118 -0.78 -15.83 15.05
N LYS A 119 0.14 -15.62 14.09
CA LYS A 119 0.14 -16.17 12.74
C LYS A 119 1.35 -17.07 12.50
N ARG A 120 1.27 -17.98 11.53
CA ARG A 120 2.34 -18.93 11.21
C ARG A 120 3.49 -18.30 10.41
N TYR A 121 3.18 -17.38 9.51
CA TYR A 121 4.15 -16.76 8.62
C TYR A 121 4.45 -15.34 9.07
N SER A 122 5.73 -15.01 9.22
CA SER A 122 6.16 -13.63 9.46
C SER A 122 5.91 -12.76 8.24
N ASP A 123 5.93 -11.45 8.46
CA ASP A 123 6.01 -10.49 7.37
C ASP A 123 7.37 -10.58 6.67
N ARG A 124 7.46 -10.02 5.48
CA ARG A 124 8.70 -9.95 4.71
C ARG A 124 9.08 -8.51 4.40
N LEU A 125 10.36 -8.25 4.34
CA LEU A 125 10.92 -6.98 3.88
C LEU A 125 11.91 -7.28 2.77
N ILE A 126 11.46 -7.08 1.54
CA ILE A 126 12.20 -7.46 0.34
C ILE A 126 13.01 -6.28 -0.18
N ASP A 127 14.28 -6.52 -0.46
CA ASP A 127 15.21 -5.60 -1.09
C ASP A 127 15.81 -6.23 -2.36
N LEU A 128 16.23 -5.39 -3.30
CA LEU A 128 16.90 -5.80 -4.54
C LEU A 128 18.37 -5.41 -4.50
N LYS A 129 19.26 -6.39 -4.42
CA LYS A 129 20.69 -6.15 -4.45
C LYS A 129 21.40 -7.03 -5.49
N ASN A 130 22.21 -6.41 -6.32
CA ASN A 130 22.92 -7.11 -7.40
C ASN A 130 21.95 -7.91 -8.29
N LYS A 131 20.79 -7.35 -8.62
CA LYS A 131 19.72 -7.98 -9.42
C LYS A 131 19.13 -9.26 -8.80
N LYS A 132 19.19 -9.40 -7.49
CA LYS A 132 18.59 -10.52 -6.74
C LYS A 132 17.77 -9.99 -5.59
N PHE A 133 16.55 -10.49 -5.46
CA PHE A 133 15.71 -10.21 -4.30
C PHE A 133 16.17 -11.01 -3.10
N PHE A 134 16.14 -10.36 -1.95
CA PHE A 134 16.40 -11.02 -0.67
C PHE A 134 15.50 -10.43 0.41
N ASP A 135 15.16 -11.25 1.38
CA ASP A 135 14.39 -10.82 2.53
C ASP A 135 15.33 -10.33 3.63
N ILE A 136 15.25 -9.05 3.95
CA ILE A 136 16.04 -8.42 5.02
C ILE A 136 15.78 -9.10 6.37
N PHE A 137 14.57 -9.58 6.62
CA PHE A 137 14.21 -10.26 7.86
C PHE A 137 14.79 -11.67 7.98
N GLU A 138 15.25 -12.30 6.91
CA GLU A 138 16.00 -13.56 6.97
C GLU A 138 17.43 -13.38 7.56
N GLN A 139 17.95 -12.16 7.55
CA GLN A 139 19.26 -11.89 8.14
C GLN A 139 19.21 -12.08 9.66
N LYS A 140 20.15 -12.84 10.22
CA LYS A 140 20.23 -13.18 11.65
C LYS A 140 20.06 -11.97 12.59
N LYS A 141 20.61 -10.80 12.20
CA LYS A 141 20.53 -9.56 12.97
C LYS A 141 19.12 -8.96 13.10
N ASN A 142 18.19 -9.36 12.24
CA ASN A 142 16.81 -8.83 12.17
C ASN A 142 15.77 -9.83 12.71
N GLN A 143 16.12 -11.10 12.92
CA GLN A 143 15.17 -12.16 13.29
C GLN A 143 14.49 -11.96 14.66
N SER A 144 15.07 -11.15 15.55
CA SER A 144 14.45 -10.84 16.85
C SER A 144 13.22 -9.93 16.74
N ASP A 145 13.07 -9.26 15.60
CA ASP A 145 12.02 -8.23 15.40
C ASP A 145 10.95 -8.66 14.40
N LEU A 146 10.87 -9.95 14.05
CA LEU A 146 9.86 -10.48 13.15
C LEU A 146 8.44 -10.26 13.68
N ASN A 147 7.51 -9.96 12.79
CA ASN A 147 6.10 -9.81 13.14
C ASN A 147 5.34 -11.12 12.92
N PHE A 148 5.00 -11.80 14.00
CA PHE A 148 4.13 -12.98 14.02
C PHE A 148 2.71 -12.66 14.50
N THR A 149 2.29 -11.40 14.45
CA THR A 149 0.92 -11.00 14.78
C THR A 149 0.14 -10.70 13.50
N ALA A 150 -1.12 -11.09 13.47
CA ALA A 150 -2.03 -10.83 12.35
C ALA A 150 -2.08 -9.34 12.02
N GLY A 151 -1.57 -8.94 10.88
CA GLY A 151 -1.58 -7.56 10.41
C GLY A 151 -2.91 -7.17 9.77
N ARG A 152 -3.17 -5.86 9.68
CA ARG A 152 -4.35 -5.29 9.01
C ARG A 152 -4.02 -4.18 8.04
N SER A 153 -3.03 -3.37 8.35
CA SER A 153 -2.53 -2.35 7.44
C SER A 153 -1.06 -2.08 7.69
N VAL A 154 -0.40 -1.59 6.65
CA VAL A 154 1.01 -1.20 6.68
C VAL A 154 1.17 0.11 5.93
N VAL A 155 2.06 0.97 6.42
CA VAL A 155 2.34 2.27 5.80
C VAL A 155 3.77 2.71 6.09
N CYS A 156 4.39 3.38 5.11
CA CYS A 156 5.65 4.08 5.29
C CYS A 156 5.43 5.45 5.94
N VAL A 157 6.27 5.80 6.90
CA VAL A 157 6.15 7.03 7.67
C VAL A 157 7.53 7.70 7.83
N ASP A 158 7.67 8.91 7.34
CA ASP A 158 8.76 9.80 7.74
C ASP A 158 8.30 10.63 8.95
N ARG A 159 8.46 10.07 10.16
CA ARG A 159 7.99 10.72 11.40
C ARG A 159 8.74 11.99 11.78
N LYS A 160 9.86 12.27 11.15
CA LYS A 160 10.70 13.44 11.45
C LYS A 160 10.71 14.47 10.33
N GLY A 161 10.11 14.18 9.16
CA GLY A 161 10.16 15.04 8.00
C GLY A 161 11.57 15.25 7.44
N ASN A 162 12.43 14.23 7.52
CA ASN A 162 13.84 14.33 7.12
C ASN A 162 14.26 13.34 6.02
N GLY A 163 13.29 12.74 5.32
CA GLY A 163 13.52 11.79 4.25
C GLY A 163 13.90 10.39 4.71
N LYS A 164 13.88 10.11 6.03
CA LYS A 164 14.14 8.76 6.57
C LYS A 164 12.84 8.10 6.95
N PHE A 165 12.55 7.03 6.25
CA PHE A 165 11.30 6.31 6.44
C PHE A 165 11.42 5.23 7.52
N GLY A 166 10.29 4.99 8.19
CA GLY A 166 10.01 3.80 8.96
C GLY A 166 8.75 3.14 8.44
N ILE A 167 8.50 1.91 8.84
CA ILE A 167 7.31 1.15 8.45
C ILE A 167 6.46 0.91 9.69
N TYR A 168 5.25 1.45 9.69
CA TYR A 168 4.24 1.21 10.72
C TYR A 168 3.32 0.07 10.31
N VAL A 169 3.16 -0.92 11.19
CA VAL A 169 2.31 -2.09 10.98
C VAL A 169 1.22 -2.12 12.05
N ALA A 170 -0.01 -1.97 11.63
CA ALA A 170 -1.17 -2.11 12.50
C ALA A 170 -1.57 -3.59 12.59
N ASN A 171 -1.38 -4.19 13.76
CA ASN A 171 -1.74 -5.56 14.06
C ASN A 171 -3.10 -5.66 14.75
N TYR A 172 -3.74 -6.82 14.68
CA TYR A 172 -4.99 -7.12 15.36
C TYR A 172 -4.81 -8.29 16.33
N GLY A 173 -5.16 -8.03 17.60
CA GLY A 173 -4.99 -9.02 18.67
C GLY A 173 -3.55 -9.16 19.18
N GLY A 174 -2.69 -8.18 18.92
CA GLY A 174 -1.34 -8.09 19.42
C GLY A 174 -0.76 -6.70 19.23
N PRO A 175 0.49 -6.48 19.68
CA PRO A 175 1.12 -5.16 19.60
C PRO A 175 1.37 -4.74 18.15
N THR A 176 1.21 -3.45 17.88
CA THR A 176 1.65 -2.86 16.60
C THR A 176 3.16 -2.85 16.49
N ARG A 177 3.69 -2.72 15.28
CA ARG A 177 5.13 -2.62 15.02
C ARG A 177 5.46 -1.28 14.38
N PHE A 178 6.68 -0.82 14.64
CA PHE A 178 7.26 0.33 13.95
C PHE A 178 8.73 0.08 13.66
N TYR A 179 9.02 -0.23 12.42
CA TYR A 179 10.37 -0.57 11.98
C TYR A 179 11.13 0.67 11.52
N GLU A 180 12.35 0.83 11.98
CA GLU A 180 13.31 1.81 11.48
C GLU A 180 14.71 1.18 11.36
N LYS A 181 15.56 1.73 10.46
CA LYS A 181 17.00 1.39 10.44
C LYS A 181 17.66 1.94 11.69
N PHE A 182 18.23 1.07 12.48
CA PHE A 182 18.92 1.40 13.72
C PHE A 182 20.18 0.55 13.91
N LYS A 183 21.35 1.20 14.06
CA LYS A 183 22.65 0.52 14.26
C LYS A 183 22.92 -0.60 13.26
N GLY A 184 22.64 -0.35 11.97
CA GLY A 184 22.92 -1.30 10.88
C GLY A 184 21.96 -2.49 10.75
N ARG A 185 20.81 -2.44 11.43
CA ARG A 185 19.71 -3.42 11.31
C ARG A 185 18.35 -2.73 11.20
N ILE A 186 17.36 -3.46 10.78
CA ILE A 186 15.96 -3.04 10.88
C ILE A 186 15.44 -3.48 12.26
N ALA A 187 15.02 -2.52 13.06
CA ALA A 187 14.60 -2.76 14.43
C ALA A 187 13.17 -2.31 14.67
N ASP A 188 12.40 -3.08 15.43
CA ASP A 188 11.11 -2.65 15.94
C ASP A 188 11.31 -1.62 17.06
N LYS A 189 10.82 -0.41 16.84
CA LYS A 189 10.89 0.73 17.74
C LYS A 189 9.54 1.10 18.35
N ALA A 190 8.48 0.30 18.10
CA ALA A 190 7.13 0.62 18.55
C ALA A 190 7.08 0.87 20.07
N LYS A 191 7.73 0.03 20.87
CA LYS A 191 7.78 0.18 22.34
C LYS A 191 8.45 1.48 22.78
N GLU A 192 9.53 1.88 22.10
CA GLU A 192 10.27 3.11 22.42
C GLU A 192 9.39 4.37 22.21
N PHE A 193 8.47 4.30 21.26
CA PHE A 193 7.56 5.40 20.93
C PHE A 193 6.16 5.26 21.56
N GLY A 194 5.94 4.24 22.41
CA GLY A 194 4.63 4.01 23.04
C GLY A 194 3.56 3.54 22.04
N LEU A 195 3.96 2.96 20.92
CA LEU A 195 3.07 2.48 19.85
C LEU A 195 2.78 0.97 19.97
N ASP A 196 3.42 0.25 20.89
CA ASP A 196 3.33 -1.20 21.06
C ASP A 196 2.05 -1.67 21.76
N LYS A 197 1.01 -0.85 21.73
CA LYS A 197 -0.26 -1.18 22.39
C LYS A 197 -1.05 -2.20 21.57
N ILE A 198 -1.73 -3.10 22.26
CA ILE A 198 -2.68 -4.03 21.65
C ILE A 198 -3.92 -3.23 21.27
N THR A 199 -4.26 -3.24 19.99
CA THR A 199 -5.45 -2.60 19.47
C THR A 199 -6.47 -3.64 19.02
N ALA A 200 -7.71 -3.50 19.42
CA ALA A 200 -8.82 -4.33 18.95
C ALA A 200 -9.36 -3.84 17.58
N VAL A 201 -8.96 -2.64 17.14
CA VAL A 201 -9.48 -2.01 15.92
C VAL A 201 -8.36 -1.28 15.19
N SER A 202 -7.99 -1.77 14.04
CA SER A 202 -6.91 -1.21 13.21
C SER A 202 -7.28 0.07 12.43
N TYR A 203 -8.56 0.42 12.37
CA TYR A 203 -9.06 1.55 11.57
C TYR A 203 -9.31 2.84 12.35
N THR A 204 -9.44 2.79 13.67
CA THR A 204 -9.93 3.93 14.46
C THR A 204 -8.92 5.05 14.61
N HIS A 205 -7.62 4.80 14.47
CA HIS A 205 -6.63 5.85 14.64
C HIS A 205 -6.47 6.77 13.42
N LEU A 206 -6.91 6.36 12.23
CA LEU A 206 -6.89 7.21 11.04
C LEU A 206 -8.21 7.99 10.83
N ARG A 207 -9.31 7.61 11.51
CA ARG A 207 -10.61 8.29 11.41
C ARG A 207 -11.00 9.16 12.60
N ALA A 208 -10.21 9.20 13.66
CA ALA A 208 -10.57 9.90 14.89
C ALA A 208 -10.61 11.44 14.78
N HIS A 209 -10.27 12.02 13.63
CA HIS A 209 -10.32 13.46 13.38
C HIS A 209 -11.49 13.94 12.51
N GLU A 210 -12.38 13.05 12.05
CA GLU A 210 -13.48 13.45 11.16
C GLU A 210 -14.86 13.55 11.82
N THR A 211 -15.00 13.35 13.13
CA THR A 211 -16.29 13.44 13.81
C THR A 211 -16.26 14.40 14.98
N THR A 212 -16.02 15.67 14.71
CA THR A 212 -16.48 16.78 15.54
C THR A 212 -16.91 17.93 14.64
N LEU A 213 -18.12 17.84 14.13
CA LEU A 213 -18.96 18.97 13.73
C LEU A 213 -20.26 18.83 14.48
#